data_bf78967fb79b8391a51874e4dc8df9e1
#
_entry.id   bf78967fb79b8391a51874e4dc8df9e1
#
_cell.length_a   1.000
_cell.length_b   1.000
_cell.length_c   1.000
_cell.angle_alpha   90.00
_cell.angle_beta   90.00
_cell.angle_gamma   90.00
#
_symmetry.space_group_name_H-M   'P 1'
#
loop_
_entity.id
_entity.type
_entity.pdbx_description
1 polymer ?
#
loop_
_entity_poly.entity_id
_entity_poly.type
_entity_poly.pdbx_seq_one_letter_code
_entity_poly.pdbx_strand_id
1 'polypeptide(L)'
;VANWYNEQEVFTGLKWNQIAPRPGTSPYVSDRGGAHDELHVVVYDSTGAVTGTPLTVLEKHLYLSKASDSKTTEGAQNYYPERILAGSSAIYWGKHEESVWDMSANGPTTTLGNLGSTVGTTFDVLGHIQYTLGGGTDDFSLTQGEILAGYELFSDPETTLIDYLLMGG
;
A
#
# COMPACT_ATOMS: atom_id res chain seq x y z
N VAL A 1 -16.53 -10.72 -23.51
CA VAL A 1 -15.24 -10.09 -23.29
C VAL A 1 -14.51 -10.94 -22.28
N ALA A 2 -13.35 -11.50 -22.67
CA ALA A 2 -12.52 -12.27 -21.74
C ALA A 2 -12.24 -11.42 -20.49
N ASN A 3 -12.37 -12.05 -19.33
CA ASN A 3 -12.09 -11.34 -18.08
C ASN A 3 -10.57 -11.15 -17.98
N TRP A 4 -10.07 -9.98 -18.35
CA TRP A 4 -8.66 -9.65 -18.39
C TRP A 4 -7.94 -10.02 -17.08
N TYR A 5 -8.63 -9.91 -15.94
CA TYR A 5 -8.09 -10.21 -14.61
C TYR A 5 -7.67 -11.69 -14.47
N ASN A 6 -8.37 -12.59 -15.11
CA ASN A 6 -8.03 -14.00 -15.06
C ASN A 6 -6.78 -14.35 -15.88
N GLU A 7 -6.45 -13.52 -16.86
CA GLU A 7 -5.29 -13.75 -17.73
C GLU A 7 -4.07 -12.91 -17.33
N GLN A 8 -4.30 -11.85 -16.54
CA GLN A 8 -3.22 -10.94 -16.13
C GLN A 8 -2.30 -11.59 -15.10
N GLU A 9 -1.04 -11.67 -15.42
CA GLU A 9 0.01 -12.13 -14.51
C GLU A 9 0.44 -11.00 -13.57
N VAL A 10 0.70 -11.34 -12.32
CA VAL A 10 1.40 -10.50 -11.34
C VAL A 10 2.89 -10.50 -11.65
N PHE A 11 3.40 -11.69 -11.91
CA PHE A 11 4.72 -11.99 -12.49
C PHE A 11 4.62 -13.34 -13.21
N THR A 12 5.65 -13.71 -13.96
CA THR A 12 5.67 -14.95 -14.73
C THR A 12 5.31 -16.17 -13.89
N GLY A 13 4.21 -16.79 -14.22
CA GLY A 13 3.71 -18.01 -13.55
C GLY A 13 2.72 -17.78 -12.41
N LEU A 14 2.42 -16.52 -12.03
CA LEU A 14 1.39 -16.21 -11.03
C LEU A 14 0.37 -15.21 -11.58
N LYS A 15 -0.88 -15.62 -11.70
CA LYS A 15 -1.98 -14.75 -12.12
C LYS A 15 -2.75 -14.17 -10.93
N TRP A 16 -3.38 -13.00 -11.13
CA TRP A 16 -4.17 -12.34 -10.10
C TRP A 16 -5.30 -13.20 -9.55
N ASN A 17 -5.99 -13.94 -10.40
CA ASN A 17 -7.09 -14.82 -10.00
C ASN A 17 -6.65 -16.00 -9.11
N GLN A 18 -5.36 -16.33 -9.10
CA GLN A 18 -4.78 -17.32 -8.19
C GLN A 18 -4.50 -16.75 -6.80
N ILE A 19 -4.44 -15.42 -6.68
CA ILE A 19 -4.23 -14.72 -5.41
C ILE A 19 -5.56 -14.43 -4.73
N ALA A 20 -6.48 -13.78 -5.45
CA ALA A 20 -7.79 -13.39 -4.96
C ALA A 20 -8.77 -13.14 -6.11
N PRO A 21 -10.09 -13.17 -5.87
CA PRO A 21 -11.09 -12.63 -6.78
C PRO A 21 -10.83 -11.17 -7.11
N ARG A 22 -11.33 -10.72 -8.27
CA ARG A 22 -11.16 -9.35 -8.74
C ARG A 22 -11.68 -8.34 -7.71
N PRO A 23 -10.91 -7.27 -7.41
CA PRO A 23 -11.38 -6.20 -6.56
C PRO A 23 -12.55 -5.46 -7.22
N GLY A 24 -13.49 -5.01 -6.44
CA GLY A 24 -14.72 -4.39 -6.92
C GLY A 24 -15.11 -3.18 -6.10
N THR A 25 -16.24 -3.28 -5.43
CA THR A 25 -16.77 -2.22 -4.55
C THR A 25 -16.95 -2.80 -3.16
N SER A 26 -16.35 -2.14 -2.17
CA SER A 26 -16.52 -2.52 -0.78
C SER A 26 -17.96 -2.29 -0.31
N PRO A 27 -18.47 -3.07 0.66
CA PRO A 27 -19.80 -2.86 1.23
C PRO A 27 -19.97 -1.43 1.76
N TYR A 28 -18.95 -0.90 2.43
CA TYR A 28 -18.96 0.46 2.98
C TYR A 28 -19.22 1.53 1.92
N VAL A 29 -18.55 1.42 0.79
CA VAL A 29 -18.68 2.38 -0.33
C VAL A 29 -19.99 2.15 -1.08
N SER A 30 -20.37 0.89 -1.30
CA SER A 30 -21.64 0.54 -1.94
C SER A 30 -22.85 1.10 -1.19
N ASP A 31 -22.88 0.99 0.14
CA ASP A 31 -23.96 1.52 1.00
C ASP A 31 -24.07 3.06 0.92
N ARG A 32 -23.03 3.72 0.44
CA ARG A 32 -22.98 5.18 0.26
C ARG A 32 -23.11 5.63 -1.18
N GLY A 33 -23.50 4.71 -2.07
CA GLY A 33 -23.73 4.99 -3.48
C GLY A 33 -22.45 5.18 -4.29
N GLY A 34 -21.32 4.80 -3.76
CA GLY A 34 -20.03 4.81 -4.51
C GLY A 34 -19.76 3.47 -5.21
N ALA A 35 -18.70 3.41 -5.97
CA ALA A 35 -18.31 2.21 -6.73
C ALA A 35 -16.81 2.15 -7.02
N HIS A 36 -16.30 0.93 -7.22
CA HIS A 36 -14.96 0.61 -7.72
C HIS A 36 -13.80 1.10 -6.83
N ASP A 37 -14.01 1.09 -5.53
CA ASP A 37 -13.01 1.56 -4.58
C ASP A 37 -11.92 0.54 -4.24
N GLU A 38 -12.17 -0.75 -4.46
CA GLU A 38 -11.23 -1.78 -4.04
C GLU A 38 -10.02 -1.92 -4.97
N LEU A 39 -8.89 -2.27 -4.36
CA LEU A 39 -7.64 -2.62 -5.04
C LEU A 39 -6.88 -3.72 -4.26
N HIS A 40 -5.95 -4.37 -4.95
CA HIS A 40 -5.02 -5.33 -4.37
C HIS A 40 -3.59 -4.85 -4.54
N VAL A 41 -2.77 -5.06 -3.51
CA VAL A 41 -1.33 -4.83 -3.56
C VAL A 41 -0.61 -6.14 -3.22
N VAL A 42 0.33 -6.52 -4.06
CA VAL A 42 1.20 -7.68 -3.85
C VAL A 42 2.64 -7.21 -3.89
N VAL A 43 3.38 -7.55 -2.85
CA VAL A 43 4.81 -7.30 -2.75
C VAL A 43 5.54 -8.61 -2.97
N TYR A 44 6.51 -8.64 -3.85
CA TYR A 44 7.29 -9.83 -4.12
C TYR A 44 8.77 -9.53 -4.35
N ASP A 45 9.60 -10.49 -4.02
CA ASP A 45 11.04 -10.44 -4.22
C ASP A 45 11.38 -10.85 -5.66
N SER A 46 11.60 -9.87 -6.52
CA SER A 46 11.80 -10.12 -7.95
C SER A 46 13.11 -10.86 -8.26
N THR A 47 14.14 -10.61 -7.48
CA THR A 47 15.51 -11.12 -7.72
C THR A 47 15.94 -12.21 -6.75
N GLY A 48 15.22 -12.40 -5.66
CA GLY A 48 15.63 -13.29 -4.58
C GLY A 48 16.61 -12.65 -3.59
N ALA A 49 16.80 -11.33 -3.66
CA ALA A 49 17.74 -10.64 -2.77
C ALA A 49 17.31 -10.65 -1.30
N VAL A 50 16.02 -10.72 -1.04
CA VAL A 50 15.45 -10.73 0.30
C VAL A 50 15.30 -12.16 0.84
N THR A 51 14.75 -13.06 0.03
CA THR A 51 14.37 -14.42 0.45
C THR A 51 15.36 -15.50 0.02
N GLY A 52 16.28 -15.17 -0.85
CA GLY A 52 17.15 -16.14 -1.53
C GLY A 52 16.52 -16.83 -2.73
N THR A 53 15.21 -16.62 -2.98
CA THR A 53 14.48 -17.24 -4.09
C THR A 53 13.75 -16.18 -4.89
N PRO A 54 14.07 -16.00 -6.19
CA PRO A 54 13.36 -15.06 -7.05
C PRO A 54 11.86 -15.34 -7.14
N LEU A 55 11.07 -14.29 -7.34
CA LEU A 55 9.62 -14.33 -7.52
C LEU A 55 8.85 -14.86 -6.30
N THR A 56 9.43 -14.74 -5.11
CA THR A 56 8.75 -15.08 -3.86
C THR A 56 7.82 -13.97 -3.43
N VAL A 57 6.53 -14.29 -3.20
CA VAL A 57 5.57 -13.34 -2.65
C VAL A 57 5.90 -13.08 -1.18
N LEU A 58 6.13 -11.82 -0.84
CA LEU A 58 6.42 -11.36 0.52
C LEU A 58 5.13 -11.04 1.25
N GLU A 59 4.27 -10.22 0.63
CA GLU A 59 3.04 -9.72 1.26
C GLU A 59 1.89 -9.65 0.27
N LYS A 60 0.67 -9.80 0.79
CA LYS A 60 -0.58 -9.62 0.05
C LYS A 60 -1.51 -8.72 0.85
N HIS A 61 -1.81 -7.56 0.33
CA HIS A 61 -2.79 -6.64 0.88
C HIS A 61 -4.00 -6.62 -0.05
N LEU A 62 -5.08 -7.25 0.38
CA LEU A 62 -6.23 -7.52 -0.46
C LEU A 62 -7.45 -6.69 -0.05
N TYR A 63 -8.26 -6.30 -1.02
CA TYR A 63 -9.51 -5.55 -0.83
C TYR A 63 -9.31 -4.25 -0.04
N LEU A 64 -8.20 -3.58 -0.31
CA LEU A 64 -7.94 -2.24 0.22
C LEU A 64 -8.84 -1.24 -0.50
N SER A 65 -9.28 -0.21 0.21
CA SER A 65 -10.14 0.82 -0.37
C SER A 65 -9.36 2.07 -0.77
N LYS A 66 -9.72 2.66 -1.90
CA LYS A 66 -9.28 3.98 -2.35
C LYS A 66 -9.98 5.12 -1.60
N ALA A 67 -11.08 4.83 -0.92
CA ALA A 67 -11.83 5.81 -0.16
C ALA A 67 -11.21 6.03 1.23
N SER A 68 -10.89 7.28 1.56
CA SER A 68 -10.19 7.64 2.80
C SER A 68 -11.01 7.40 4.07
N ASP A 69 -12.32 7.39 3.95
CA ASP A 69 -13.26 7.14 5.06
C ASP A 69 -13.76 5.69 5.10
N SER A 70 -13.27 4.83 4.22
CA SER A 70 -13.72 3.43 4.15
C SER A 70 -13.33 2.64 5.38
N LYS A 71 -14.26 1.78 5.79
CA LYS A 71 -14.07 0.86 6.91
C LYS A 71 -14.40 -0.56 6.51
N THR A 72 -13.78 -1.52 7.20
CA THR A 72 -14.15 -2.93 7.12
C THR A 72 -15.51 -3.16 7.81
N THR A 73 -16.05 -4.34 7.66
CA THR A 73 -17.29 -4.75 8.37
C THR A 73 -17.15 -4.72 9.88
N GLU A 74 -15.93 -4.90 10.39
CA GLU A 74 -15.60 -4.84 11.82
C GLU A 74 -15.33 -3.40 12.30
N GLY A 75 -15.42 -2.40 11.40
CA GLY A 75 -15.24 -0.98 11.71
C GLY A 75 -13.80 -0.47 11.68
N ALA A 76 -12.82 -1.32 11.34
CA ALA A 76 -11.45 -0.89 11.18
C ALA A 76 -11.25 -0.06 9.91
N GLN A 77 -10.26 0.84 9.91
CA GLN A 77 -9.89 1.61 8.74
C GLN A 77 -9.50 0.69 7.58
N ASN A 78 -10.04 0.96 6.39
CA ASN A 78 -9.74 0.18 5.18
C ASN A 78 -9.08 1.00 4.06
N TYR A 79 -8.76 2.26 4.32
CA TYR A 79 -8.03 3.10 3.37
C TYR A 79 -6.65 2.54 3.10
N TYR A 80 -6.29 2.38 1.82
CA TYR A 80 -5.11 1.61 1.43
C TYR A 80 -3.77 2.15 1.99
N PRO A 81 -3.50 3.48 2.07
CA PRO A 81 -2.26 3.96 2.68
C PRO A 81 -2.14 3.58 4.16
N GLU A 82 -3.23 3.75 4.91
CA GLU A 82 -3.26 3.42 6.34
C GLU A 82 -3.11 1.91 6.58
N ARG A 83 -3.75 1.11 5.75
CA ARG A 83 -3.65 -0.36 5.83
C ARG A 83 -2.25 -0.86 5.49
N ILE A 84 -1.60 -0.27 4.48
CA ILE A 84 -0.22 -0.59 4.14
C ILE A 84 0.71 -0.16 5.26
N LEU A 85 0.56 1.08 5.76
CA LEU A 85 1.40 1.60 6.85
C LEU A 85 1.30 0.74 8.12
N ALA A 86 0.10 0.29 8.46
CA ALA A 86 -0.14 -0.52 9.67
C ALA A 86 0.23 -2.01 9.51
N GLY A 87 0.20 -2.54 8.30
CA GLY A 87 0.27 -3.98 8.07
C GLY A 87 1.46 -4.47 7.26
N SER A 88 2.24 -3.60 6.64
CA SER A 88 3.40 -4.00 5.86
C SER A 88 4.70 -3.90 6.64
N SER A 89 5.55 -4.88 6.45
CA SER A 89 6.94 -4.86 6.91
C SER A 89 7.95 -4.63 5.77
N ALA A 90 7.48 -4.70 4.53
CA ALA A 90 8.33 -4.61 3.35
C ALA A 90 8.23 -3.28 2.62
N ILE A 91 7.10 -2.59 2.72
CA ILE A 91 6.89 -1.31 2.04
C ILE A 91 6.26 -0.28 2.98
N TYR A 92 6.56 0.99 2.73
CA TYR A 92 5.96 2.13 3.41
C TYR A 92 5.23 3.00 2.40
N TRP A 93 4.10 3.58 2.84
CA TRP A 93 3.41 4.57 2.05
C TRP A 93 4.16 5.91 2.13
N GLY A 94 4.56 6.46 1.00
CA GLY A 94 5.19 7.78 0.91
C GLY A 94 4.17 8.89 0.63
N LYS A 95 3.85 9.06 -0.63
CA LYS A 95 2.81 10.00 -1.09
C LYS A 95 2.26 9.55 -2.44
N HIS A 96 1.12 10.13 -2.81
CA HIS A 96 0.62 10.02 -4.18
C HIS A 96 1.53 10.81 -5.13
N GLU A 97 1.95 10.17 -6.20
CA GLU A 97 2.60 10.85 -7.30
C GLU A 97 1.51 11.26 -8.30
N GLU A 98 1.30 12.55 -8.45
CA GLU A 98 0.20 13.09 -9.27
C GLU A 98 0.23 12.59 -10.71
N SER A 99 1.41 12.41 -11.29
CA SER A 99 1.58 11.95 -12.66
C SER A 99 1.24 10.48 -12.88
N VAL A 100 1.29 9.65 -11.85
CA VAL A 100 1.03 8.20 -11.93
C VAL A 100 -0.43 7.88 -11.60
N TRP A 101 -1.05 8.69 -10.75
CA TRP A 101 -2.39 8.45 -10.23
C TRP A 101 -3.46 9.34 -10.84
N ASP A 102 -3.05 10.39 -11.53
CA ASP A 102 -3.96 11.18 -12.38
C ASP A 102 -4.17 10.46 -13.71
N MET A 103 -4.89 9.37 -13.64
CA MET A 103 -5.28 8.58 -14.81
C MET A 103 -6.60 9.06 -15.42
N SER A 104 -7.14 10.15 -14.92
CA SER A 104 -8.38 10.76 -15.39
C SER A 104 -8.09 11.94 -16.27
N ALA A 105 -8.71 11.98 -17.42
CA ALA A 105 -8.68 13.14 -18.35
C ALA A 105 -9.27 14.43 -17.73
N ASN A 106 -9.88 14.34 -16.56
CA ASN A 106 -10.53 15.43 -15.85
C ASN A 106 -9.76 15.93 -14.61
N GLY A 107 -8.52 15.48 -14.43
CA GLY A 107 -7.65 15.93 -13.34
C GLY A 107 -7.76 15.10 -12.06
N PRO A 108 -6.95 15.44 -11.04
CA PRO A 108 -6.71 14.61 -9.86
C PRO A 108 -7.93 14.43 -8.93
N THR A 109 -9.05 15.01 -9.28
CA THR A 109 -10.23 15.06 -8.39
C THR A 109 -11.13 13.84 -8.49
N THR A 110 -10.95 12.97 -9.45
CA THR A 110 -11.95 11.95 -9.77
C THR A 110 -11.51 10.51 -9.53
N THR A 111 -10.22 10.27 -9.29
CA THR A 111 -9.71 8.92 -9.13
C THR A 111 -9.20 8.65 -7.73
N LEU A 112 -7.92 8.52 -7.62
CA LEU A 112 -7.26 8.34 -6.32
C LEU A 112 -7.08 9.66 -5.58
N GLY A 113 -7.12 10.79 -6.30
CA GLY A 113 -6.98 12.11 -5.72
C GLY A 113 -8.18 12.60 -4.92
N ASN A 114 -9.39 12.17 -5.20
CA ASN A 114 -10.58 12.55 -4.44
C ASN A 114 -10.86 11.54 -3.31
N LEU A 115 -9.95 11.45 -2.39
CA LEU A 115 -9.95 10.49 -1.31
C LEU A 115 -10.75 10.95 -0.08
N GLY A 116 -11.48 12.05 -0.18
CA GLY A 116 -12.14 12.66 0.95
C GLY A 116 -13.52 12.11 1.28
N SER A 117 -14.30 11.69 0.30
CA SER A 117 -15.68 11.29 0.51
C SER A 117 -16.07 10.12 -0.37
N THR A 118 -16.71 9.13 0.24
CA THR A 118 -17.25 7.96 -0.46
C THR A 118 -18.62 8.21 -1.07
N VAL A 119 -19.34 9.22 -0.61
CA VAL A 119 -20.74 9.44 -0.99
C VAL A 119 -20.86 9.74 -2.47
N GLY A 120 -21.45 8.82 -3.22
CA GLY A 120 -21.67 8.94 -4.65
C GLY A 120 -20.42 8.92 -5.53
N THR A 121 -19.25 8.62 -4.97
CA THR A 121 -17.99 8.62 -5.72
C THR A 121 -17.79 7.30 -6.46
N THR A 122 -17.65 7.38 -7.78
CA THR A 122 -17.19 6.26 -8.59
C THR A 122 -15.70 6.41 -8.84
N PHE A 123 -14.93 5.49 -8.29
CA PHE A 123 -13.47 5.47 -8.49
C PHE A 123 -13.12 4.81 -9.83
N ASP A 124 -12.01 5.22 -10.43
CA ASP A 124 -11.55 4.60 -11.67
C ASP A 124 -11.08 3.16 -11.41
N VAL A 125 -11.39 2.30 -12.34
CA VAL A 125 -10.92 0.91 -12.31
C VAL A 125 -9.47 0.89 -12.76
N LEU A 126 -8.57 0.61 -11.83
CA LEU A 126 -7.16 0.45 -12.13
C LEU A 126 -6.91 -0.89 -12.83
N GLY A 127 -6.06 -0.88 -13.84
CA GLY A 127 -5.50 -2.07 -14.44
C GLY A 127 -4.35 -2.64 -13.59
N HIS A 128 -3.60 -3.56 -14.17
CA HIS A 128 -2.36 -4.03 -13.56
C HIS A 128 -1.28 -2.96 -13.67
N ILE A 129 -0.68 -2.63 -12.53
CA ILE A 129 0.44 -1.71 -12.41
C ILE A 129 1.56 -2.45 -11.66
N GLN A 130 2.77 -2.33 -12.16
CA GLN A 130 3.94 -2.96 -11.55
C GLN A 130 5.07 -1.93 -11.42
N TYR A 131 5.66 -1.88 -10.24
CA TYR A 131 6.83 -1.06 -9.95
C TYR A 131 7.94 -1.92 -9.36
N THR A 132 9.18 -1.58 -9.70
CA THR A 132 10.36 -2.14 -9.05
C THR A 132 10.95 -1.09 -8.13
N LEU A 133 11.02 -1.40 -6.85
CA LEU A 133 11.70 -0.57 -5.87
C LEU A 133 13.21 -0.78 -6.03
N GLY A 134 13.94 0.29 -6.12
CA GLY A 134 15.39 0.26 -6.33
C GLY A 134 16.03 1.58 -5.90
N GLY A 135 17.36 1.65 -6.01
CA GLY A 135 18.09 2.87 -5.68
C GLY A 135 18.26 3.15 -4.18
N GLY A 136 17.88 2.20 -3.33
CA GLY A 136 18.20 2.27 -1.91
C GLY A 136 19.72 2.20 -1.73
N THR A 137 20.25 3.05 -0.85
CA THR A 137 21.65 3.03 -0.43
C THR A 137 21.71 3.00 1.08
N ASP A 138 22.58 2.16 1.60
CA ASP A 138 22.90 2.20 3.02
C ASP A 138 23.76 3.42 3.32
N ASP A 139 23.39 4.18 4.33
CA ASP A 139 24.20 5.25 4.87
C ASP A 139 24.71 4.87 6.26
N PHE A 140 25.97 4.49 6.33
CA PHE A 140 26.66 4.16 7.58
C PHE A 140 27.41 5.38 8.15
N SER A 141 27.31 6.54 7.51
CA SER A 141 27.99 7.78 7.89
C SER A 141 27.05 8.73 8.63
N LEU A 142 26.36 8.21 9.64
CA LEU A 142 25.36 8.96 10.39
C LEU A 142 25.99 10.19 11.06
N THR A 143 25.35 11.33 10.89
CA THR A 143 25.69 12.56 11.63
C THR A 143 25.17 12.47 13.07
N GLN A 144 25.78 13.26 13.96
CA GLN A 144 25.31 13.34 15.35
C GLN A 144 23.85 13.78 15.46
N GLY A 145 23.37 14.63 14.52
CA GLY A 145 21.98 15.05 14.48
C GLY A 145 21.02 13.92 14.12
N GLU A 146 21.38 13.06 13.17
CA GLU A 146 20.57 11.90 12.78
C GLU A 146 20.50 10.85 13.88
N ILE A 147 21.61 10.63 14.59
CA ILE A 147 21.67 9.74 15.75
C ILE A 147 20.73 10.29 16.86
N LEU A 148 20.79 11.58 17.12
CA LEU A 148 19.93 12.23 18.11
C LEU A 148 18.47 12.13 17.73
N ALA A 149 18.11 12.38 16.48
CA ALA A 149 16.74 12.23 16.00
C ALA A 149 16.21 10.79 16.17
N GLY A 150 17.07 9.79 15.95
CA GLY A 150 16.74 8.39 16.23
C GLY A 150 16.44 8.14 17.71
N TYR A 151 17.21 8.72 18.62
CA TYR A 151 16.97 8.57 20.05
C TYR A 151 15.75 9.34 20.55
N GLU A 152 15.41 10.47 19.94
CA GLU A 152 14.21 11.23 20.26
C GLU A 152 12.92 10.46 20.05
N LEU A 153 12.90 9.46 19.13
CA LEU A 153 11.75 8.57 18.95
C LEU A 153 11.40 7.75 20.20
N PHE A 154 12.36 7.60 21.11
CA PHE A 154 12.21 6.84 22.36
C PHE A 154 12.13 7.74 23.59
N SER A 155 11.98 9.05 23.42
CA SER A 155 12.00 10.02 24.51
C SER A 155 10.75 10.02 25.38
N ASP A 156 9.65 9.46 24.88
CA ASP A 156 8.39 9.38 25.61
C ASP A 156 8.27 8.06 26.39
N PRO A 157 8.42 8.07 27.72
CA PRO A 157 8.36 6.86 28.53
C PRO A 157 6.93 6.29 28.67
N GLU A 158 5.90 7.06 28.30
CA GLU A 158 4.52 6.58 28.35
C GLU A 158 4.17 5.70 27.13
N THR A 159 4.82 5.95 26.00
CA THR A 159 4.60 5.19 24.77
C THR A 159 5.64 4.11 24.53
N THR A 160 6.85 4.28 25.06
CA THR A 160 7.94 3.33 24.82
C THR A 160 8.72 3.08 26.12
N LEU A 161 8.55 1.87 26.68
CA LEU A 161 9.35 1.44 27.84
C LEU A 161 10.66 0.82 27.33
N ILE A 162 11.78 1.45 27.68
CA ILE A 162 13.13 0.97 27.34
C ILE A 162 13.83 0.53 28.61
N ASP A 163 14.15 -0.75 28.71
CA ASP A 163 14.94 -1.30 29.82
C ASP A 163 16.45 -1.13 29.58
N TYR A 164 16.88 -1.26 28.32
CA TYR A 164 18.30 -1.17 27.94
C TYR A 164 18.47 -0.49 26.58
N LEU A 165 19.42 0.42 26.49
CA LEU A 165 19.88 1.04 25.26
C LEU A 165 21.32 0.61 24.96
N LEU A 166 21.53 -0.18 23.90
CA LEU A 166 22.85 -0.54 23.43
C LEU A 166 23.35 0.52 22.46
N MET A 167 24.35 1.26 22.89
CA MET A 167 25.02 2.24 22.01
C MET A 167 26.14 1.52 21.28
N GLY A 168 26.07 1.51 19.93
CA GLY A 168 27.17 1.04 19.10
C GLY A 168 28.38 1.94 19.26
N GLY A 169 29.58 1.35 19.25
CA GLY A 169 30.84 2.07 19.24
C GLY A 169 31.39 2.29 17.85
#